data_584efcb4f62521f708428ed22f8939e5
#
_entry.id   584efcb4f62521f708428ed22f8939e5
#
_cell.length_a   1.000
_cell.length_b   1.000
_cell.length_c   1.000
_cell.angle_alpha   90.00
_cell.angle_beta   90.00
_cell.angle_gamma   90.00
#
_symmetry.space_group_name_H-M   'P 1'
#
loop_
_entity.id
_entity.type
_entity.pdbx_description
1 polymer ?
#
loop_
_entity_poly.entity_id
_entity_poly.type
_entity_poly.pdbx_seq_one_letter_code
_entity_poly.pdbx_strand_id
1 'polypeptide(L)'
;PVNPSMEVIDIKRIVEIVRDENRKRPAKNRISVVIDNTFATPFCQRPLEMGVDFVVHSLTKGICGYGTDVGGAVITARRHYDHILQYRKDFGGVLAPKSAWPILVYGLPSLPVRMKRQQETALEVAKFLQGDRRVASVHYPGLDTFPYYLDAKKQMRDYEGNFAPGSLLYFTLKGKDAETRKRKAERLINFLAKNAYAVTLAVSLGNIRTLVEHP
;
A
#
# COMPACT_ATOMS: atom_id res chain seq x y z
N PRO A 1 1.21 1.57 -5.09
CA PRO A 1 2.46 0.82 -5.31
C PRO A 1 2.23 -0.68 -5.39
N VAL A 2 3.04 -1.37 -6.20
CA VAL A 2 2.95 -2.82 -6.44
C VAL A 2 3.81 -3.60 -5.44
N ASN A 3 3.30 -4.71 -4.92
CA ASN A 3 4.04 -5.61 -4.03
C ASN A 3 4.90 -6.61 -4.85
N PRO A 4 6.19 -6.81 -4.53
CA PRO A 4 7.02 -6.08 -3.57
C PRO A 4 7.80 -4.92 -4.19
N SER A 5 7.82 -4.77 -5.52
CA SER A 5 8.73 -3.90 -6.28
C SER A 5 8.54 -2.40 -6.02
N MET A 6 7.44 -2.02 -5.37
CA MET A 6 7.03 -0.63 -5.12
C MET A 6 6.73 0.19 -6.38
N GLU A 7 6.66 -0.43 -7.56
CA GLU A 7 6.30 0.24 -8.82
C GLU A 7 5.01 1.02 -8.69
N VAL A 8 4.97 2.20 -9.29
CA VAL A 8 3.79 3.06 -9.29
C VAL A 8 3.23 3.13 -10.70
N ILE A 9 2.01 2.64 -10.85
CA ILE A 9 1.30 2.60 -12.14
C ILE A 9 0.53 3.92 -12.30
N ASP A 10 0.57 4.54 -13.49
CA ASP A 10 -0.26 5.71 -13.81
C ASP A 10 -1.74 5.30 -13.92
N ILE A 11 -2.48 5.51 -12.83
CA ILE A 11 -3.89 5.14 -12.72
C ILE A 11 -4.76 5.93 -13.71
N LYS A 12 -4.50 7.22 -13.89
CA LYS A 12 -5.28 8.04 -14.82
C LYS A 12 -5.14 7.54 -16.25
N ARG A 13 -3.93 7.12 -16.62
CA ARG A 13 -3.69 6.55 -17.96
C ARG A 13 -4.45 5.25 -18.19
N ILE A 14 -4.51 4.37 -17.18
CA ILE A 14 -5.32 3.15 -17.26
C ILE A 14 -6.81 3.50 -17.41
N VAL A 15 -7.31 4.43 -16.62
CA VAL A 15 -8.70 4.87 -16.70
C VAL A 15 -9.04 5.45 -18.09
N GLU A 16 -8.15 6.22 -18.70
CA GLU A 16 -8.30 6.74 -20.07
C GLU A 16 -8.41 5.61 -21.08
N ILE A 17 -7.48 4.65 -21.06
CA ILE A 17 -7.47 3.48 -21.96
C ILE A 17 -8.78 2.69 -21.83
N VAL A 18 -9.22 2.41 -20.61
CA VAL A 18 -10.47 1.67 -20.37
C VAL A 18 -11.68 2.49 -20.82
N ARG A 19 -11.68 3.79 -20.59
CA ARG A 19 -12.76 4.68 -21.06
C ARG A 19 -12.87 4.69 -22.58
N ASP A 20 -11.76 4.76 -23.31
CA ASP A 20 -11.74 4.74 -24.77
C ASP A 20 -12.21 3.39 -25.31
N GLU A 21 -11.82 2.30 -24.69
CA GLU A 21 -12.30 0.96 -25.05
C GLU A 21 -13.80 0.81 -24.76
N ASN A 22 -14.29 1.34 -23.65
CA ASN A 22 -15.71 1.28 -23.27
C ASN A 22 -16.64 2.08 -24.20
N ARG A 23 -16.13 3.05 -24.95
CA ARG A 23 -16.90 3.73 -26.00
C ARG A 23 -17.34 2.81 -27.14
N LYS A 24 -16.57 1.74 -27.36
CA LYS A 24 -16.82 0.72 -28.41
C LYS A 24 -17.67 -0.44 -27.91
N ARG A 25 -17.97 -0.51 -26.60
CA ARG A 25 -18.63 -1.65 -25.96
C ARG A 25 -20.09 -1.33 -25.59
N PRO A 26 -21.00 -2.30 -25.76
CA PRO A 26 -22.34 -2.17 -25.22
C PRO A 26 -22.29 -2.09 -23.68
N ALA A 27 -23.26 -1.40 -23.09
CA ALA A 27 -23.29 -1.12 -21.65
C ALA A 27 -23.08 -2.37 -20.75
N LYS A 28 -23.65 -3.50 -21.14
CA LYS A 28 -23.52 -4.77 -20.40
C LYS A 28 -22.12 -5.40 -20.41
N ASN A 29 -21.24 -4.96 -21.36
CA ASN A 29 -19.91 -5.52 -21.54
C ASN A 29 -18.82 -4.47 -21.21
N ARG A 30 -19.15 -3.41 -20.50
CA ARG A 30 -18.16 -2.41 -20.10
C ARG A 30 -17.17 -2.99 -19.09
N ILE A 31 -15.91 -2.59 -19.25
CA ILE A 31 -14.81 -2.92 -18.36
C ILE A 31 -14.87 -1.96 -17.18
N SER A 32 -14.72 -2.49 -15.96
CA SER A 32 -14.54 -1.71 -14.75
C SER A 32 -13.10 -1.72 -14.30
N VAL A 33 -12.61 -0.59 -13.80
CA VAL A 33 -11.29 -0.46 -13.21
C VAL A 33 -11.41 -0.67 -11.70
N VAL A 34 -10.68 -1.67 -11.19
CA VAL A 34 -10.59 -1.98 -9.76
C VAL A 34 -9.15 -1.78 -9.31
N ILE A 35 -8.94 -1.03 -8.24
CA ILE A 35 -7.59 -0.80 -7.67
C ILE A 35 -7.54 -1.30 -6.23
N ASP A 36 -6.60 -2.17 -5.94
CA ASP A 36 -6.18 -2.42 -4.56
C ASP A 36 -5.28 -1.27 -4.10
N ASN A 37 -5.77 -0.48 -3.15
CA ASN A 37 -5.08 0.69 -2.63
C ASN A 37 -4.53 0.47 -1.21
N THR A 38 -4.37 -0.79 -0.81
CA THR A 38 -3.96 -1.16 0.55
C THR A 38 -2.62 -0.54 0.94
N PHE A 39 -1.62 -0.57 0.06
CA PHE A 39 -0.26 -0.05 0.35
C PHE A 39 -0.23 1.47 0.52
N ALA A 40 -0.95 2.19 -0.34
CA ALA A 40 -1.00 3.64 -0.29
C ALA A 40 -1.90 4.15 0.85
N THR A 41 -2.93 3.40 1.23
CA THR A 41 -4.03 3.85 2.08
C THR A 41 -4.80 5.05 1.47
N PRO A 42 -5.98 5.42 1.98
CA PRO A 42 -6.68 6.61 1.49
C PRO A 42 -5.93 7.92 1.84
N PHE A 43 -4.98 7.87 2.77
CA PHE A 43 -4.15 9.03 3.09
C PHE A 43 -3.21 9.41 1.94
N CYS A 44 -2.51 8.43 1.36
CA CYS A 44 -1.54 8.70 0.30
C CYS A 44 -2.14 8.73 -1.10
N GLN A 45 -3.28 8.07 -1.34
CA GLN A 45 -3.85 7.99 -2.69
C GLN A 45 -5.35 7.72 -2.65
N ARG A 46 -6.11 8.41 -3.51
CA ARG A 46 -7.58 8.29 -3.61
C ARG A 46 -7.99 7.99 -5.07
N PRO A 47 -7.93 6.71 -5.51
CA PRO A 47 -8.15 6.34 -6.90
C PRO A 47 -9.53 6.69 -7.46
N LEU A 48 -10.59 6.76 -6.63
CA LEU A 48 -11.92 7.20 -7.11
C LEU A 48 -11.89 8.62 -7.69
N GLU A 49 -11.06 9.53 -7.13
CA GLU A 49 -10.86 10.89 -7.64
C GLU A 49 -10.16 10.90 -9.02
N MET A 50 -9.53 9.77 -9.38
CA MET A 50 -8.86 9.58 -10.66
C MET A 50 -9.76 8.90 -11.71
N GLY A 51 -11.01 8.54 -11.33
CA GLY A 51 -12.00 7.96 -12.24
C GLY A 51 -12.08 6.43 -12.21
N VAL A 52 -11.47 5.80 -11.22
CA VAL A 52 -11.58 4.34 -10.97
C VAL A 52 -12.99 3.99 -10.51
N ASP A 53 -13.50 2.81 -10.87
CA ASP A 53 -14.87 2.39 -10.52
C ASP A 53 -14.94 1.82 -9.09
N PHE A 54 -13.94 1.03 -8.70
CA PHE A 54 -13.87 0.38 -7.40
C PHE A 54 -12.48 0.48 -6.80
N VAL A 55 -12.43 0.79 -5.51
CA VAL A 55 -11.21 0.74 -4.72
C VAL A 55 -11.39 -0.30 -3.63
N VAL A 56 -10.43 -1.20 -3.49
CA VAL A 56 -10.41 -2.18 -2.41
C VAL A 56 -9.29 -1.89 -1.43
N HIS A 57 -9.53 -2.19 -0.17
CA HIS A 57 -8.54 -2.09 0.89
C HIS A 57 -8.59 -3.31 1.79
N SER A 58 -7.43 -3.84 2.13
CA SER A 58 -7.31 -4.63 3.36
C SER A 58 -7.33 -3.69 4.55
N LEU A 59 -8.42 -3.69 5.31
CA LEU A 59 -8.52 -2.95 6.57
C LEU A 59 -7.54 -3.48 7.62
N THR A 60 -7.17 -4.75 7.53
CA THR A 60 -6.16 -5.45 8.34
C THR A 60 -4.82 -4.72 8.38
N LYS A 61 -4.48 -3.98 7.32
CA LYS A 61 -3.18 -3.35 7.10
C LYS A 61 -3.13 -1.93 7.68
N GLY A 62 -2.65 -0.97 6.92
CA GLY A 62 -2.42 0.41 7.36
C GLY A 62 -3.64 1.13 7.93
N ILE A 63 -4.87 0.77 7.49
CA ILE A 63 -6.09 1.40 7.99
C ILE A 63 -6.33 1.02 9.45
N CYS A 64 -6.32 -0.27 9.81
CA CYS A 64 -6.36 -0.71 11.21
C CYS A 64 -5.12 -0.21 11.97
N GLY A 65 -3.93 -0.49 11.44
CA GLY A 65 -2.66 0.06 11.92
C GLY A 65 -2.09 -0.55 13.19
N TYR A 66 -2.84 -1.41 13.89
CA TYR A 66 -2.45 -1.97 15.18
C TYR A 66 -2.33 -3.50 15.17
N GLY A 67 -2.71 -4.15 14.06
CA GLY A 67 -2.69 -5.61 13.95
C GLY A 67 -3.73 -6.33 14.82
N THR A 68 -4.80 -5.64 15.18
CA THR A 68 -5.83 -6.16 16.11
C THR A 68 -6.89 -6.97 15.41
N ASP A 69 -7.16 -6.68 14.15
CA ASP A 69 -8.30 -7.24 13.42
C ASP A 69 -8.04 -7.47 11.93
N VAL A 70 -8.88 -8.31 11.36
CA VAL A 70 -8.89 -8.63 9.93
C VAL A 70 -10.17 -8.07 9.31
N GLY A 71 -10.04 -7.43 8.15
CA GLY A 71 -11.20 -6.91 7.43
C GLY A 71 -10.86 -6.42 6.04
N GLY A 72 -11.89 -6.17 5.26
CA GLY A 72 -11.80 -5.59 3.93
C GLY A 72 -12.83 -4.48 3.72
N ALA A 73 -12.55 -3.57 2.81
CA ALA A 73 -13.49 -2.57 2.38
C ALA A 73 -13.49 -2.45 0.85
N VAL A 74 -14.69 -2.28 0.30
CA VAL A 74 -14.90 -1.89 -1.10
C VAL A 74 -15.49 -0.49 -1.10
N ILE A 75 -14.83 0.44 -1.76
CA ILE A 75 -15.27 1.82 -1.91
C ILE A 75 -15.61 2.06 -3.37
N THR A 76 -16.80 2.59 -3.62
CA THR A 76 -17.31 2.84 -4.97
C THR A 76 -18.34 3.95 -4.99
N ALA A 77 -18.71 4.41 -6.19
CA ALA A 77 -19.77 5.38 -6.36
C ALA A 77 -21.16 4.76 -6.01
N ARG A 78 -22.10 5.60 -5.53
CA ARG A 78 -23.42 5.16 -5.08
C ARG A 78 -24.22 4.34 -6.09
N ARG A 79 -24.00 4.52 -7.39
CA ARG A 79 -24.64 3.71 -8.45
C ARG A 79 -24.38 2.20 -8.36
N HIS A 80 -23.35 1.78 -7.65
CA HIS A 80 -22.98 0.37 -7.43
C HIS A 80 -23.37 -0.16 -6.06
N TYR A 81 -24.00 0.69 -5.21
CA TYR A 81 -24.27 0.37 -3.80
C TYR A 81 -25.13 -0.88 -3.66
N ASP A 82 -26.25 -0.94 -4.38
CA ASP A 82 -27.23 -2.02 -4.20
C ASP A 82 -26.63 -3.39 -4.57
N HIS A 83 -25.84 -3.47 -5.64
CA HIS A 83 -25.15 -4.70 -6.04
C HIS A 83 -24.15 -5.15 -4.96
N ILE A 84 -23.33 -4.23 -4.44
CA ILE A 84 -22.34 -4.56 -3.40
C ILE A 84 -23.06 -4.96 -2.09
N LEU A 85 -24.12 -4.24 -1.72
CA LEU A 85 -24.91 -4.55 -0.53
C LEU A 85 -25.58 -5.92 -0.62
N GLN A 86 -26.19 -6.25 -1.76
CA GLN A 86 -26.80 -7.55 -1.99
C GLN A 86 -25.76 -8.66 -1.90
N TYR A 87 -24.62 -8.50 -2.59
CA TYR A 87 -23.54 -9.47 -2.54
C TYR A 87 -23.04 -9.70 -1.11
N ARG A 88 -22.81 -8.62 -0.37
CA ARG A 88 -22.43 -8.66 1.05
C ARG A 88 -23.45 -9.39 1.92
N LYS A 89 -24.75 -9.16 1.68
CA LYS A 89 -25.84 -9.81 2.39
C LYS A 89 -25.92 -11.31 2.09
N ASP A 90 -25.86 -11.67 0.81
CA ASP A 90 -26.11 -13.03 0.36
C ASP A 90 -24.92 -13.97 0.66
N PHE A 91 -23.69 -13.45 0.62
CA PHE A 91 -22.45 -14.21 0.88
C PHE A 91 -21.86 -13.98 2.27
N GLY A 92 -22.52 -13.23 3.14
CA GLY A 92 -22.09 -13.05 4.53
C GLY A 92 -20.82 -12.21 4.72
N GLY A 93 -20.41 -11.42 3.73
CA GLY A 93 -19.21 -10.58 3.78
C GLY A 93 -19.35 -9.36 4.70
N VAL A 94 -19.80 -9.59 5.94
CA VAL A 94 -20.03 -8.54 6.95
C VAL A 94 -18.95 -8.62 8.02
N LEU A 95 -18.30 -7.49 8.26
CA LEU A 95 -17.35 -7.37 9.37
C LEU A 95 -18.10 -7.41 10.70
N ALA A 96 -17.66 -8.27 11.62
CA ALA A 96 -18.25 -8.34 12.96
C ALA A 96 -18.09 -6.99 13.68
N PRO A 97 -19.10 -6.57 14.48
CA PRO A 97 -19.04 -5.30 15.20
C PRO A 97 -17.79 -5.16 16.09
N LYS A 98 -17.35 -6.25 16.73
CA LYS A 98 -16.13 -6.30 17.53
C LYS A 98 -14.88 -5.97 16.72
N SER A 99 -14.78 -6.44 15.49
CA SER A 99 -13.67 -6.16 14.59
C SER A 99 -13.77 -4.78 13.94
N ALA A 100 -14.99 -4.30 13.70
CA ALA A 100 -15.20 -2.95 13.15
C ALA A 100 -14.82 -1.85 14.14
N TRP A 101 -15.05 -2.08 15.43
CA TRP A 101 -14.82 -1.09 16.48
C TRP A 101 -13.39 -0.52 16.50
N PRO A 102 -12.31 -1.33 16.65
CA PRO A 102 -10.95 -0.79 16.70
C PRO A 102 -10.55 -0.10 15.39
N ILE A 103 -11.07 -0.55 14.26
CA ILE A 103 -10.82 0.10 12.97
C ILE A 103 -11.45 1.50 12.93
N LEU A 104 -12.69 1.63 13.38
CA LEU A 104 -13.44 2.90 13.33
C LEU A 104 -13.01 3.89 14.41
N VAL A 105 -12.68 3.40 15.60
CA VAL A 105 -12.40 4.26 16.76
C VAL A 105 -10.92 4.64 16.86
N TYR A 106 -10.03 3.75 16.47
CA TYR A 106 -8.57 3.97 16.59
C TYR A 106 -7.88 4.04 15.22
N GLY A 107 -8.17 3.10 14.34
CA GLY A 107 -7.45 2.94 13.08
C GLY A 107 -7.65 4.13 12.14
N LEU A 108 -8.87 4.39 11.73
CA LEU A 108 -9.20 5.47 10.79
C LEU A 108 -8.87 6.86 11.33
N PRO A 109 -9.25 7.23 12.58
CA PRO A 109 -8.94 8.56 13.10
C PRO A 109 -7.45 8.84 13.26
N SER A 110 -6.65 7.82 13.57
CA SER A 110 -5.20 7.96 13.73
C SER A 110 -4.40 7.84 12.42
N LEU A 111 -5.05 7.43 11.33
CA LEU A 111 -4.38 7.16 10.06
C LEU A 111 -3.51 8.34 9.57
N PRO A 112 -3.98 9.59 9.54
CA PRO A 112 -3.17 10.70 9.03
C PRO A 112 -1.88 10.92 9.85
N VAL A 113 -1.98 10.89 11.17
CA VAL A 113 -0.84 11.10 12.08
C VAL A 113 0.18 9.96 11.93
N ARG A 114 -0.30 8.71 11.89
CA ARG A 114 0.56 7.54 11.69
C ARG A 114 1.26 7.58 10.34
N MET A 115 0.53 7.86 9.27
CA MET A 115 1.10 7.91 7.93
C MET A 115 2.12 9.04 7.76
N LYS A 116 1.86 10.23 8.31
CA LYS A 116 2.84 11.33 8.30
C LYS A 116 4.15 10.87 8.96
N ARG A 117 4.09 10.32 10.17
CA ARG A 117 5.28 9.87 10.88
C ARG A 117 5.98 8.69 10.22
N GLN A 118 5.22 7.72 9.76
CA GLN A 118 5.78 6.53 9.10
C GLN A 118 6.50 6.86 7.79
N GLN A 119 5.98 7.78 6.98
CA GLN A 119 6.65 8.16 5.72
C GLN A 119 7.92 9.00 5.96
N GLU A 120 7.96 9.85 7.00
CA GLU A 120 9.19 10.54 7.42
C GLU A 120 10.28 9.51 7.78
N THR A 121 9.94 8.55 8.62
CA THR A 121 10.85 7.46 9.01
C THR A 121 11.29 6.63 7.81
N ALA A 122 10.35 6.29 6.91
CA ALA A 122 10.66 5.52 5.71
C ALA A 122 11.64 6.26 4.78
N LEU A 123 11.49 7.57 4.63
CA LEU A 123 12.41 8.39 3.85
C LEU A 123 13.84 8.39 4.44
N GLU A 124 13.95 8.54 5.75
CA GLU A 124 15.26 8.48 6.44
C GLU A 124 15.92 7.12 6.30
N VAL A 125 15.15 6.04 6.51
CA VAL A 125 15.64 4.66 6.32
C VAL A 125 16.03 4.41 4.86
N ALA A 126 15.25 4.87 3.90
CA ALA A 126 15.56 4.72 2.48
C ALA A 126 16.86 5.42 2.09
N LYS A 127 17.08 6.66 2.56
CA LYS A 127 18.34 7.40 2.35
C LYS A 127 19.53 6.72 3.01
N PHE A 128 19.36 6.22 4.24
CA PHE A 128 20.39 5.46 4.93
C PHE A 128 20.80 4.21 4.14
N LEU A 129 19.81 3.43 3.70
CA LEU A 129 20.06 2.22 2.91
C LEU A 129 20.70 2.54 1.56
N GLN A 130 20.31 3.63 0.90
CA GLN A 130 20.89 4.07 -0.37
C GLN A 130 22.38 4.42 -0.22
N GLY A 131 22.78 4.95 0.92
CA GLY A 131 24.18 5.24 1.24
C GLY A 131 25.03 4.02 1.65
N ASP A 132 24.40 2.88 1.96
CA ASP A 132 25.13 1.70 2.44
C ASP A 132 25.76 0.89 1.29
N ARG A 133 27.08 0.70 1.34
CA ARG A 133 27.83 -0.04 0.32
C ARG A 133 27.41 -1.51 0.12
N ARG A 134 26.67 -2.08 1.07
CA ARG A 134 26.16 -3.46 1.02
C ARG A 134 24.82 -3.58 0.29
N VAL A 135 24.11 -2.47 0.13
CA VAL A 135 22.83 -2.38 -0.56
C VAL A 135 23.05 -2.21 -2.07
N ALA A 136 22.31 -2.93 -2.88
CA ALA A 136 22.39 -2.87 -4.33
C ALA A 136 21.37 -1.86 -4.91
N SER A 137 20.13 -1.88 -4.39
CA SER A 137 19.07 -0.95 -4.80
C SER A 137 18.10 -0.71 -3.66
N VAL A 138 17.49 0.48 -3.66
CA VAL A 138 16.39 0.86 -2.78
C VAL A 138 15.23 1.36 -3.63
N HIS A 139 14.06 0.77 -3.45
CA HIS A 139 12.83 1.11 -4.14
C HIS A 139 11.88 1.75 -3.14
N TYR A 140 11.77 3.05 -3.20
CA TYR A 140 10.88 3.83 -2.35
C TYR A 140 10.33 5.02 -3.14
N PRO A 141 9.00 5.19 -3.20
CA PRO A 141 8.40 6.26 -4.01
C PRO A 141 8.82 7.68 -3.61
N GLY A 142 9.35 7.86 -2.39
CA GLY A 142 9.84 9.14 -1.89
C GLY A 142 11.28 9.52 -2.28
N LEU A 143 12.03 8.63 -2.92
CA LEU A 143 13.38 8.93 -3.43
C LEU A 143 13.29 9.49 -4.85
N ASP A 144 14.03 10.53 -5.14
CA ASP A 144 14.14 11.13 -6.49
C ASP A 144 14.83 10.19 -7.50
N THR A 145 15.63 9.25 -7.02
CA THR A 145 16.25 8.18 -7.81
C THR A 145 15.32 7.02 -8.12
N PHE A 146 14.10 7.01 -7.55
CA PHE A 146 13.14 5.95 -7.82
C PHE A 146 12.59 6.05 -9.25
N PRO A 147 12.59 4.97 -10.05
CA PRO A 147 12.21 5.03 -11.47
C PRO A 147 10.84 5.63 -11.75
N TYR A 148 9.89 5.46 -10.82
CA TYR A 148 8.51 5.95 -10.94
C TYR A 148 8.24 7.18 -10.06
N TYR A 149 9.28 7.92 -9.69
CA TYR A 149 9.17 9.08 -8.78
C TYR A 149 8.21 10.15 -9.29
N LEU A 150 8.25 10.46 -10.59
CA LEU A 150 7.39 11.48 -11.17
C LEU A 150 5.92 11.08 -11.15
N ASP A 151 5.61 9.82 -11.42
CA ASP A 151 4.25 9.29 -11.36
C ASP A 151 3.77 9.23 -9.90
N ALA A 152 4.63 8.80 -8.98
CA ALA A 152 4.33 8.83 -7.56
C ALA A 152 4.04 10.26 -7.09
N LYS A 153 4.90 11.21 -7.42
CA LYS A 153 4.75 12.62 -7.04
C LYS A 153 3.50 13.27 -7.65
N LYS A 154 3.06 12.82 -8.83
CA LYS A 154 1.86 13.31 -9.50
C LYS A 154 0.58 12.83 -8.83
N GLN A 155 0.50 11.54 -8.43
CA GLN A 155 -0.75 10.92 -7.99
C GLN A 155 -0.83 10.60 -6.49
N MET A 156 0.30 10.45 -5.79
CA MET A 156 0.31 10.16 -4.35
C MET A 156 0.32 11.46 -3.55
N ARG A 157 -0.85 11.84 -3.05
CA ARG A 157 -1.08 13.10 -2.34
C ARG A 157 -1.84 12.85 -1.04
N ASP A 158 -1.44 13.55 0.03
CA ASP A 158 -2.20 13.59 1.28
C ASP A 158 -3.48 14.43 1.15
N TYR A 159 -4.19 14.63 2.25
CA TYR A 159 -5.43 15.39 2.29
C TYR A 159 -5.22 16.92 2.09
N GLU A 160 -4.00 17.40 2.25
CA GLU A 160 -3.58 18.78 2.03
C GLU A 160 -2.99 18.99 0.62
N GLY A 161 -2.87 17.91 -0.18
CA GLY A 161 -2.29 17.93 -1.52
C GLY A 161 -0.76 17.82 -1.55
N ASN A 162 -0.10 17.61 -0.40
CA ASN A 162 1.34 17.38 -0.34
C ASN A 162 1.70 15.99 -0.84
N PHE A 163 2.93 15.82 -1.33
CA PHE A 163 3.43 14.51 -1.75
C PHE A 163 3.49 13.55 -0.56
N ALA A 164 2.84 12.38 -0.72
CA ALA A 164 2.71 11.36 0.30
C ALA A 164 3.17 9.99 -0.22
N PRO A 165 4.50 9.71 -0.20
CA PRO A 165 5.08 8.50 -0.78
C PRO A 165 4.76 7.21 -0.03
N GLY A 166 4.14 7.30 1.15
CA GLY A 166 3.79 6.15 1.98
C GLY A 166 4.94 5.66 2.85
N SER A 167 4.75 4.50 3.47
CA SER A 167 5.64 3.98 4.51
C SER A 167 6.35 2.67 4.16
N LEU A 168 6.17 2.19 2.94
CA LEU A 168 6.73 0.91 2.49
C LEU A 168 7.91 1.15 1.56
N LEU A 169 8.97 0.39 1.76
CA LEU A 169 10.13 0.38 0.88
C LEU A 169 10.60 -1.06 0.64
N TYR A 170 11.24 -1.28 -0.48
CA TYR A 170 11.89 -2.52 -0.84
C TYR A 170 13.37 -2.25 -1.15
N PHE A 171 14.27 -3.14 -0.75
CA PHE A 171 15.67 -3.02 -1.08
C PHE A 171 16.32 -4.37 -1.34
N THR A 172 17.40 -4.36 -2.10
CA THR A 172 18.18 -5.55 -2.41
C THR A 172 19.61 -5.42 -1.89
N LEU A 173 20.20 -6.54 -1.49
CA LEU A 173 21.58 -6.60 -1.05
C LEU A 173 22.52 -6.98 -2.20
N LYS A 174 23.75 -6.49 -2.18
CA LYS A 174 24.79 -6.91 -3.11
C LYS A 174 25.21 -8.36 -2.87
N GLY A 175 25.31 -9.13 -3.96
CA GLY A 175 25.80 -10.50 -3.95
C GLY A 175 26.13 -10.95 -5.36
N LYS A 176 27.08 -11.89 -5.48
CA LYS A 176 27.53 -12.43 -6.77
C LYS A 176 26.41 -13.17 -7.54
N ASP A 177 25.47 -13.75 -6.80
CA ASP A 177 24.35 -14.54 -7.31
C ASP A 177 23.12 -14.39 -6.41
N ALA A 178 21.99 -14.94 -6.84
CA ALA A 178 20.72 -14.89 -6.11
C ALA A 178 20.81 -15.57 -4.75
N GLU A 179 21.47 -16.71 -4.67
CA GLU A 179 21.62 -17.49 -3.43
C GLU A 179 22.45 -16.73 -2.39
N THR A 180 23.51 -16.06 -2.82
CA THR A 180 24.31 -15.21 -1.91
C THR A 180 23.50 -14.03 -1.39
N ARG A 181 22.67 -13.40 -2.23
CA ARG A 181 21.79 -12.30 -1.83
C ARG A 181 20.75 -12.79 -0.81
N LYS A 182 20.12 -13.93 -1.08
CA LYS A 182 19.14 -14.55 -0.19
C LYS A 182 19.73 -14.81 1.20
N ARG A 183 20.87 -15.53 1.26
CA ARG A 183 21.54 -15.80 2.54
C ARG A 183 21.92 -14.54 3.32
N LYS A 184 22.34 -13.48 2.64
CA LYS A 184 22.62 -12.19 3.30
C LYS A 184 21.36 -11.55 3.86
N ALA A 185 20.24 -11.60 3.14
CA ALA A 185 18.97 -11.08 3.60
C ALA A 185 18.44 -11.86 4.81
N GLU A 186 18.48 -13.18 4.77
CA GLU A 186 18.11 -14.05 5.90
C GLU A 186 18.96 -13.76 7.14
N ARG A 187 20.28 -13.59 6.97
CA ARG A 187 21.17 -13.22 8.09
C ARG A 187 20.86 -11.86 8.68
N LEU A 188 20.57 -10.88 7.84
CA LEU A 188 20.17 -9.54 8.27
C LEU A 188 18.87 -9.59 9.07
N ILE A 189 17.86 -10.26 8.54
CA ILE A 189 16.55 -10.37 9.20
C ILE A 189 16.64 -11.11 10.51
N ASN A 190 17.35 -12.22 10.55
CA ASN A 190 17.58 -12.98 11.78
C ASN A 190 18.37 -12.17 12.83
N PHE A 191 19.34 -11.36 12.41
CA PHE A 191 20.04 -10.45 13.31
C PHE A 191 19.10 -9.37 13.87
N LEU A 192 18.30 -8.75 13.04
CA LEU A 192 17.33 -7.73 13.46
C LEU A 192 16.29 -8.32 14.41
N ALA A 193 15.75 -9.50 14.11
CA ALA A 193 14.77 -10.17 14.96
C ALA A 193 15.30 -10.47 16.39
N LYS A 194 16.61 -10.72 16.50
CA LYS A 194 17.24 -11.04 17.81
C LYS A 194 17.71 -9.81 18.59
N ASN A 195 18.09 -8.73 17.89
CA ASN A 195 18.84 -7.64 18.49
C ASN A 195 18.16 -6.27 18.41
N ALA A 196 17.13 -6.11 17.56
CA ALA A 196 16.50 -4.83 17.34
C ALA A 196 15.13 -4.76 18.00
N TYR A 197 14.99 -3.97 19.07
CA TYR A 197 13.72 -3.79 19.75
C TYR A 197 12.63 -3.14 18.88
N ALA A 198 13.03 -2.22 18.02
CA ALA A 198 12.11 -1.42 17.19
C ALA A 198 11.71 -2.11 15.88
N VAL A 199 12.36 -3.22 15.50
CA VAL A 199 12.11 -3.94 14.25
C VAL A 199 11.60 -5.34 14.56
N THR A 200 10.49 -5.71 13.94
CA THR A 200 9.86 -7.02 14.13
C THR A 200 9.89 -7.80 12.82
N LEU A 201 10.35 -9.05 12.88
CA LEU A 201 10.17 -9.98 11.76
C LEU A 201 8.69 -10.36 11.69
N ALA A 202 8.06 -10.06 10.58
CA ALA A 202 6.65 -10.38 10.37
C ALA A 202 6.31 -10.43 8.88
N VAL A 203 5.51 -11.42 8.52
CA VAL A 203 5.00 -11.63 7.15
C VAL A 203 3.74 -10.78 6.96
N SER A 204 3.84 -9.46 7.09
CA SER A 204 2.70 -8.55 6.90
C SER A 204 3.16 -7.09 6.94
N LEU A 205 2.19 -6.17 6.88
CA LEU A 205 2.41 -4.73 6.95
C LEU A 205 1.27 -4.04 7.72
N GLY A 206 1.42 -2.73 7.98
CA GLY A 206 0.36 -1.91 8.57
C GLY A 206 0.31 -1.97 10.09
N ASN A 207 1.45 -2.08 10.75
CA ASN A 207 1.57 -1.96 12.20
C ASN A 207 2.24 -0.63 12.58
N ILE A 208 2.12 -0.23 13.84
CA ILE A 208 2.88 0.90 14.42
C ILE A 208 4.37 0.57 14.61
N ARG A 209 4.74 -0.71 14.59
CA ARG A 209 6.14 -1.17 14.62
C ARG A 209 6.71 -1.23 13.21
N THR A 210 8.01 -1.07 13.08
CA THR A 210 8.71 -1.38 11.83
C THR A 210 8.72 -2.88 11.62
N LEU A 211 8.15 -3.31 10.50
CA LEU A 211 8.13 -4.72 10.10
C LEU A 211 9.16 -4.94 8.99
N VAL A 212 9.82 -6.07 9.03
CA VAL A 212 10.75 -6.51 7.99
C VAL A 212 10.45 -7.95 7.63
N GLU A 213 10.46 -8.25 6.33
CA GLU A 213 10.32 -9.61 5.81
C GLU A 213 11.28 -9.85 4.65
N HIS A 214 11.49 -11.12 4.35
CA HIS A 214 12.20 -11.59 3.16
C HIS A 214 11.21 -12.45 2.36
N PRO A 215 10.83 -12.05 1.14
CA PRO A 215 9.95 -12.82 0.26
C PRO A 215 10.60 -14.09 -0.27
#